data_bddd2178b240b66833f37875138c1f14
#
_entry.id   bddd2178b240b66833f37875138c1f14
#
_cell.length_a   1.000
_cell.length_b   1.000
_cell.length_c   1.000
_cell.angle_alpha   90.00
_cell.angle_beta   90.00
_cell.angle_gamma   90.00
#
_symmetry.space_group_name_H-M   'P 1'
#
loop_
_entity.id
_entity.type
_entity.pdbx_description
1 polymer ?
#
loop_
_entity_poly.entity_id
_entity_poly.type
_entity_poly.pdbx_seq_one_letter_code
_entity_poly.pdbx_strand_id
1 'polypeptide(L)'
;MPGGYRDWPVIAVAHEEGKLNDIRAILGNDVAMKAFRAGAATYPDGTIIARLAWDYHPLEESRQAFGAPQSFVAGSPKNGVQFMIKDAKKYASTGGWGYVEFDNGKPSATAMPEACFACHSIVKNRDFVFSRYAP
;
A
#
# COMPACT_ATOMS: atom_id res chain seq x y z
N MET A 1 14.73 -4.95 -0.69
CA MET A 1 13.64 -4.13 -0.11
C MET A 1 14.11 -2.68 -0.11
N PRO A 2 13.29 -1.73 -0.56
CA PRO A 2 13.64 -0.31 -0.49
C PRO A 2 13.97 0.12 0.94
N GLY A 3 15.11 0.83 1.12
CA GLY A 3 15.54 1.27 2.44
C GLY A 3 14.70 2.44 2.97
N GLY A 4 14.57 2.56 4.31
CA GLY A 4 13.91 3.69 4.97
C GLY A 4 12.41 3.82 4.72
N TYR A 5 11.74 2.84 4.14
CA TYR A 5 10.31 2.94 3.76
C TYR A 5 9.37 3.20 4.94
N ARG A 6 9.77 2.85 6.16
CA ARG A 6 8.94 3.10 7.34
C ARG A 6 8.93 4.58 7.76
N ASP A 7 9.89 5.35 7.28
CA ASP A 7 10.00 6.79 7.55
C ASP A 7 9.38 7.61 6.40
N TRP A 8 8.84 6.94 5.38
CA TRP A 8 8.19 7.63 4.26
C TRP A 8 6.86 8.24 4.68
N PRO A 9 6.50 9.40 4.11
CA PRO A 9 5.20 10.02 4.37
C PRO A 9 4.03 9.13 4.00
N VAL A 10 2.92 9.27 4.74
CA VAL A 10 1.66 8.61 4.45
C VAL A 10 1.00 9.24 3.23
N ILE A 11 0.62 8.42 2.26
CA ILE A 11 -0.23 8.79 1.13
C ILE A 11 -1.71 8.70 1.54
N ALA A 12 -2.07 7.56 2.15
CA ALA A 12 -3.43 7.26 2.56
C ALA A 12 -3.44 6.16 3.62
N VAL A 13 -4.57 6.06 4.30
CA VAL A 13 -4.94 4.90 5.12
C VAL A 13 -6.23 4.30 4.60
N ALA A 14 -6.43 3.01 4.79
CA ALA A 14 -7.65 2.34 4.36
C ALA A 14 -8.01 1.19 5.31
N HIS A 15 -9.30 0.90 5.40
CA HIS A 15 -9.84 -0.32 5.94
C HIS A 15 -10.34 -1.17 4.78
N GLU A 16 -9.89 -2.40 4.71
CA GLU A 16 -10.30 -3.36 3.69
C GLU A 16 -11.14 -4.44 4.34
N GLU A 17 -12.38 -4.56 3.90
CA GLU A 17 -13.30 -5.60 4.37
C GLU A 17 -13.18 -6.90 3.56
N GLY A 18 -14.00 -7.88 3.89
CA GLY A 18 -14.07 -9.15 3.18
C GLY A 18 -12.88 -10.07 3.48
N LYS A 19 -12.33 -10.69 2.45
CA LYS A 19 -11.27 -11.70 2.62
C LYS A 19 -9.96 -11.14 3.17
N LEU A 20 -9.65 -9.90 2.85
CA LEU A 20 -8.43 -9.26 3.33
C LEU A 20 -8.58 -8.83 4.79
N ASN A 21 -9.68 -8.21 5.15
CA ASN A 21 -10.02 -7.79 6.50
C ASN A 21 -8.83 -7.22 7.25
N ASP A 22 -8.32 -6.11 6.74
CA ASP A 22 -7.13 -5.45 7.29
C ASP A 22 -7.31 -3.93 7.37
N ILE A 23 -6.53 -3.30 8.22
CA ILE A 23 -6.23 -1.87 8.14
C ILE A 23 -4.85 -1.69 7.53
N ARG A 24 -4.69 -0.65 6.72
CA ARG A 24 -3.44 -0.45 6.00
C ARG A 24 -3.01 0.99 5.95
N ALA A 25 -1.70 1.18 5.94
CA ALA A 25 -1.03 2.43 5.61
C ALA A 25 -0.37 2.31 4.25
N ILE A 26 -0.57 3.32 3.42
CA ILE A 26 0.08 3.46 2.12
C ILE A 26 1.07 4.60 2.24
N LEU A 27 2.33 4.30 2.05
CA LEU A 27 3.44 5.23 2.15
C LEU A 27 4.06 5.48 0.78
N GLY A 28 4.69 6.61 0.58
CA GLY A 28 5.37 6.91 -0.67
C GLY A 28 6.72 7.57 -0.45
N ASN A 29 7.68 7.23 -1.32
CA ASN A 29 8.92 7.98 -1.37
C ASN A 29 8.68 9.42 -1.86
N ASP A 30 9.71 10.26 -1.84
CA ASP A 30 9.58 11.68 -2.23
C ASP A 30 9.03 11.87 -3.64
N VAL A 31 9.40 10.98 -4.58
CA VAL A 31 8.90 11.02 -5.96
C VAL A 31 7.39 10.74 -5.99
N ALA A 32 6.94 9.72 -5.26
CA ALA A 32 5.53 9.40 -5.12
C ALA A 32 4.75 10.56 -4.49
N MET A 33 5.25 11.09 -3.37
CA MET A 33 4.58 12.17 -2.65
C MET A 33 4.43 13.43 -3.50
N LYS A 34 5.44 13.79 -4.27
CA LYS A 34 5.39 14.92 -5.20
C LYS A 34 4.29 14.73 -6.25
N ALA A 35 4.20 13.52 -6.84
CA ALA A 35 3.19 13.20 -7.84
C ALA A 35 1.77 13.21 -7.24
N PHE A 36 1.56 12.59 -6.08
CA PHE A 36 0.26 12.57 -5.41
C PHE A 36 -0.23 13.97 -5.03
N ARG A 37 0.64 14.81 -4.46
CA ARG A 37 0.29 16.20 -4.10
C ARG A 37 -0.02 17.07 -5.31
N ALA A 38 0.59 16.78 -6.44
CA ALA A 38 0.32 17.47 -7.70
C ALA A 38 -0.96 16.97 -8.41
N GLY A 39 -1.62 15.92 -7.88
CA GLY A 39 -2.78 15.31 -8.55
C GLY A 39 -2.42 14.66 -9.89
N ALA A 40 -1.20 14.11 -10.02
CA ALA A 40 -0.71 13.57 -11.26
C ALA A 40 -1.59 12.42 -11.76
N ALA A 41 -1.93 12.43 -13.06
CA ALA A 41 -2.67 11.34 -13.70
C ALA A 41 -1.78 10.12 -13.99
N THR A 42 -0.48 10.32 -14.10
CA THR A 42 0.55 9.29 -14.30
C THR A 42 1.72 9.55 -13.37
N TYR A 43 2.40 8.49 -13.00
CA TYR A 43 3.53 8.57 -12.06
C TYR A 43 4.86 8.46 -12.82
N PRO A 44 5.85 9.30 -12.48
CA PRO A 44 7.17 9.23 -13.09
C PRO A 44 7.95 7.99 -12.64
N ASP A 45 8.93 7.57 -13.43
CA ASP A 45 9.89 6.53 -13.04
C ASP A 45 10.59 6.92 -11.72
N GLY A 46 10.87 5.92 -10.90
CA GLY A 46 11.38 6.11 -9.55
C GLY A 46 10.30 6.33 -8.48
N THR A 47 9.03 6.42 -8.85
CA THR A 47 7.92 6.37 -7.88
C THR A 47 7.91 5.02 -7.18
N ILE A 48 7.90 5.03 -5.85
CA ILE A 48 7.74 3.83 -5.03
C ILE A 48 6.62 4.05 -4.01
N ILE A 49 5.67 3.12 -4.02
CA ILE A 49 4.54 3.08 -3.09
C ILE A 49 4.69 1.83 -2.24
N ALA A 50 4.60 1.97 -0.92
CA ALA A 50 4.64 0.86 0.02
C ALA A 50 3.27 0.65 0.65
N ARG A 51 2.82 -0.62 0.71
CA ARG A 51 1.62 -1.03 1.45
C ARG A 51 2.04 -1.83 2.68
N LEU A 52 1.67 -1.32 3.84
CA LEU A 52 1.77 -2.01 5.10
C LEU A 52 0.34 -2.33 5.57
N ALA A 53 0.08 -3.57 5.95
CA ALA A 53 -1.25 -3.99 6.41
C ALA A 53 -1.15 -4.81 7.69
N TRP A 54 -2.21 -4.71 8.49
CA TRP A 54 -2.32 -5.42 9.78
C TRP A 54 -3.74 -5.97 9.95
N ASP A 55 -3.88 -7.06 10.69
CA ASP A 55 -5.15 -7.34 11.32
C ASP A 55 -5.46 -6.23 12.35
N TYR A 56 -6.65 -6.22 12.88
CA TYR A 56 -7.05 -5.21 13.85
C TYR A 56 -8.01 -5.80 14.88
N HIS A 57 -8.04 -5.18 16.04
CA HIS A 57 -8.94 -5.55 17.13
C HIS A 57 -9.40 -4.32 17.89
N PRO A 58 -10.52 -4.44 18.63
CA PRO A 58 -11.02 -3.33 19.44
C PRO A 58 -9.99 -2.88 20.47
N LEU A 59 -9.90 -1.57 20.65
CA LEU A 59 -9.18 -0.97 21.77
C LEU A 59 -10.06 -1.03 23.01
N GLU A 60 -9.63 -1.75 24.05
CA GLU A 60 -10.44 -1.96 25.27
C GLU A 60 -10.70 -0.67 26.04
N GLU A 61 -9.74 0.25 26.06
CA GLU A 61 -9.92 1.57 26.68
C GLU A 61 -11.04 2.37 26.02
N SER A 62 -11.28 2.16 24.73
CA SER A 62 -12.42 2.75 24.01
C SER A 62 -13.75 2.25 24.57
N ARG A 63 -13.84 0.95 24.92
CA ARG A 63 -15.03 0.37 25.55
C ARG A 63 -15.27 0.99 26.93
N GLN A 64 -14.24 1.17 27.72
CA GLN A 64 -14.33 1.78 29.04
C GLN A 64 -14.76 3.25 28.96
N ALA A 65 -14.21 4.00 27.99
CA ALA A 65 -14.50 5.42 27.82
C ALA A 65 -15.90 5.70 27.26
N PHE A 66 -16.40 4.86 26.33
CA PHE A 66 -17.59 5.13 25.54
C PHE A 66 -18.72 4.11 25.73
N GLY A 67 -18.51 3.07 26.53
CA GLY A 67 -19.48 1.98 26.74
C GLY A 67 -19.61 0.99 25.55
N ALA A 68 -18.88 1.24 24.44
CA ALA A 68 -18.88 0.42 23.25
C ALA A 68 -17.52 0.48 22.57
N PRO A 69 -17.12 -0.56 21.80
CA PRO A 69 -15.87 -0.52 21.03
C PRO A 69 -16.04 0.41 19.82
N GLN A 70 -15.44 1.59 19.92
CA GLN A 70 -15.47 2.60 18.84
C GLN A 70 -14.12 2.75 18.12
N SER A 71 -13.03 2.38 18.80
CA SER A 71 -11.67 2.45 18.25
C SER A 71 -11.12 1.05 18.03
N PHE A 72 -10.38 0.91 16.95
CA PHE A 72 -9.68 -0.31 16.58
C PHE A 72 -8.20 -0.01 16.38
N VAL A 73 -7.35 -0.91 16.79
CA VAL A 73 -5.89 -0.76 16.67
C VAL A 73 -5.30 -1.87 15.82
N ALA A 74 -4.18 -1.55 15.19
CA ALA A 74 -3.42 -2.50 14.42
C ALA A 74 -2.87 -3.61 15.33
N GLY A 75 -3.04 -4.84 14.89
CA GLY A 75 -2.50 -6.04 15.52
C GLY A 75 -1.29 -6.58 14.78
N SER A 76 -1.36 -7.84 14.36
CA SER A 76 -0.27 -8.49 13.65
C SER A 76 -0.15 -8.04 12.20
N PRO A 77 1.08 -7.90 11.66
CA PRO A 77 1.27 -7.63 10.23
C PRO A 77 0.65 -8.73 9.36
N LYS A 78 0.04 -8.31 8.25
CA LYS A 78 -0.59 -9.20 7.26
C LYS A 78 0.06 -9.04 5.89
N ASN A 79 0.28 -10.16 5.20
CA ASN A 79 0.75 -10.18 3.81
C ASN A 79 2.08 -9.44 3.58
N GLY A 80 2.99 -9.51 4.54
CA GLY A 80 4.30 -8.87 4.42
C GLY A 80 4.25 -7.37 4.15
N VAL A 81 5.27 -6.85 3.50
CA VAL A 81 5.31 -5.47 2.98
C VAL A 81 5.32 -5.53 1.46
N GLN A 82 4.37 -4.87 0.83
CA GLN A 82 4.22 -4.86 -0.61
C GLN A 82 4.64 -3.51 -1.18
N PHE A 83 5.29 -3.55 -2.34
CA PHE A 83 5.71 -2.34 -3.05
C PHE A 83 5.24 -2.36 -4.50
N MET A 84 4.82 -1.20 -4.99
CA MET A 84 4.72 -0.86 -6.39
C MET A 84 5.91 0.05 -6.75
N ILE A 85 6.65 -0.31 -7.79
CA ILE A 85 7.85 0.40 -8.22
C ILE A 85 7.67 0.79 -9.69
N LYS A 86 7.69 2.09 -9.98
CA LYS A 86 7.57 2.59 -11.36
C LYS A 86 8.91 2.59 -12.06
N ASP A 87 8.98 1.87 -13.15
CA ASP A 87 10.03 1.89 -14.16
C ASP A 87 9.42 1.44 -15.48
N ALA A 88 9.11 2.40 -16.34
CA ALA A 88 8.37 2.18 -17.58
C ALA A 88 9.09 1.23 -18.53
N LYS A 89 10.42 1.22 -18.52
CA LYS A 89 11.23 0.35 -19.37
C LYS A 89 11.32 -1.07 -18.82
N LYS A 90 11.63 -1.19 -17.53
CA LYS A 90 11.82 -2.49 -16.87
C LYS A 90 10.52 -3.29 -16.75
N TYR A 91 9.42 -2.62 -16.50
CA TYR A 91 8.13 -3.23 -16.25
C TYR A 91 7.10 -2.93 -17.35
N ALA A 92 7.56 -2.83 -18.60
CA ALA A 92 6.70 -2.49 -19.75
C ALA A 92 5.48 -3.41 -19.89
N SER A 93 5.63 -4.71 -19.62
CA SER A 93 4.55 -5.71 -19.69
C SER A 93 3.46 -5.55 -18.63
N THR A 94 3.73 -4.80 -17.58
CA THR A 94 2.82 -4.56 -16.45
C THR A 94 2.49 -3.07 -16.28
N GLY A 95 2.39 -2.35 -17.40
CA GLY A 95 2.06 -0.92 -17.42
C GLY A 95 3.13 -0.01 -16.82
N GLY A 96 4.37 -0.48 -16.75
CA GLY A 96 5.49 0.24 -16.16
C GLY A 96 5.60 0.07 -14.63
N TRP A 97 4.84 -0.85 -14.02
CA TRP A 97 4.86 -1.09 -12.60
C TRP A 97 5.38 -2.49 -12.23
N GLY A 98 6.41 -2.54 -11.39
CA GLY A 98 6.82 -3.75 -10.68
C GLY A 98 6.02 -3.94 -9.40
N TYR A 99 5.61 -5.18 -9.13
CA TYR A 99 4.91 -5.58 -7.91
C TYR A 99 5.80 -6.54 -7.14
N VAL A 100 6.19 -6.16 -5.94
CA VAL A 100 7.10 -6.96 -5.11
C VAL A 100 6.57 -7.04 -3.67
N GLU A 101 6.81 -8.18 -3.05
CA GLU A 101 6.40 -8.46 -1.66
C GLU A 101 7.60 -8.97 -0.89
N PHE A 102 7.71 -8.57 0.37
CA PHE A 102 8.76 -9.00 1.29
C PHE A 102 8.15 -9.52 2.58
N ASP A 103 8.51 -10.74 2.92
CA ASP A 103 8.19 -11.36 4.21
C ASP A 103 9.45 -11.38 5.08
N ASN A 104 9.36 -10.79 6.28
CA ASN A 104 10.49 -10.72 7.21
C ASN A 104 11.78 -10.18 6.57
N GLY A 105 11.64 -9.19 5.69
CA GLY A 105 12.76 -8.53 5.01
C GLY A 105 13.34 -9.29 3.81
N LYS A 106 12.81 -10.46 3.47
CA LYS A 106 13.20 -11.26 2.30
C LYS A 106 12.13 -11.21 1.22
N PRO A 107 12.47 -11.29 -0.07
CA PRO A 107 11.46 -11.44 -1.12
C PRO A 107 10.53 -12.61 -0.82
N SER A 108 9.23 -12.39 -0.93
CA SER A 108 8.24 -13.44 -0.68
C SER A 108 8.31 -14.51 -1.78
N ALA A 109 8.40 -15.76 -1.37
CA ALA A 109 8.38 -16.90 -2.28
C ALA A 109 7.00 -17.15 -2.91
N THR A 110 5.94 -16.57 -2.33
CA THR A 110 4.55 -16.73 -2.77
C THR A 110 4.01 -15.50 -3.50
N ALA A 111 4.84 -14.49 -3.74
CA ALA A 111 4.45 -13.31 -4.49
C ALA A 111 4.03 -13.68 -5.92
N MET A 112 2.89 -13.17 -6.35
CA MET A 112 2.34 -13.37 -7.70
C MET A 112 2.15 -12.02 -8.40
N PRO A 113 3.22 -11.43 -8.98
CA PRO A 113 3.15 -10.12 -9.62
C PRO A 113 2.07 -10.00 -10.70
N GLU A 114 1.81 -11.08 -11.44
CA GLU A 114 0.78 -11.14 -12.49
C GLU A 114 -0.63 -10.99 -11.91
N ALA A 115 -0.90 -11.60 -10.76
CA ALA A 115 -2.18 -11.47 -10.06
C ALA A 115 -2.37 -10.05 -9.52
N CYS A 116 -1.31 -9.44 -9.01
CA CYS A 116 -1.32 -8.04 -8.59
C CYS A 116 -1.65 -7.12 -9.77
N PHE A 117 -0.95 -7.30 -10.90
CA PHE A 117 -1.17 -6.52 -12.10
C PHE A 117 -2.59 -6.70 -12.66
N ALA A 118 -3.12 -7.92 -12.69
CA ALA A 118 -4.48 -8.18 -13.16
C ALA A 118 -5.52 -7.37 -12.37
N CYS A 119 -5.42 -7.36 -11.03
CA CYS A 119 -6.25 -6.54 -10.16
C CYS A 119 -6.06 -5.03 -10.42
N HIS A 120 -4.82 -4.57 -10.47
CA HIS A 120 -4.50 -3.16 -10.67
C HIS A 120 -4.89 -2.63 -12.06
N SER A 121 -5.06 -3.50 -13.05
CA SER A 121 -5.51 -3.13 -14.40
C SER A 121 -6.93 -2.53 -14.44
N ILE A 122 -7.75 -2.79 -13.42
CA ILE A 122 -9.09 -2.19 -13.27
C ILE A 122 -9.00 -0.65 -13.18
N VAL A 123 -7.90 -0.12 -12.65
CA VAL A 123 -7.66 1.32 -12.49
C VAL A 123 -6.54 1.83 -13.41
N LYS A 124 -6.38 1.23 -14.60
CA LYS A 124 -5.39 1.66 -15.59
C LYS A 124 -5.48 3.13 -15.97
N ASN A 125 -6.68 3.71 -15.91
CA ASN A 125 -6.93 5.13 -16.17
C ASN A 125 -6.35 6.05 -15.08
N ARG A 126 -5.87 5.50 -13.98
CA ARG A 126 -5.14 6.19 -12.90
C ARG A 126 -3.73 5.61 -12.74
N ASP A 127 -3.14 5.23 -13.86
CA ASP A 127 -1.81 4.61 -13.90
C ASP A 127 -1.67 3.42 -12.93
N PHE A 128 -2.71 2.55 -12.87
CA PHE A 128 -2.76 1.32 -12.05
C PHE A 128 -2.72 1.55 -10.52
N VAL A 129 -2.94 2.77 -10.03
CA VAL A 129 -2.86 3.10 -8.60
C VAL A 129 -4.25 3.27 -8.00
N PHE A 130 -4.61 2.44 -7.03
CA PHE A 130 -5.86 2.53 -6.29
C PHE A 130 -5.88 3.69 -5.30
N SER A 131 -4.75 3.93 -4.63
CA SER A 131 -4.65 4.91 -3.56
C SER A 131 -4.92 6.33 -4.06
N ARG A 132 -5.58 7.12 -3.22
CA ARG A 132 -5.76 8.55 -3.41
C ARG A 132 -5.05 9.27 -2.28
N TYR A 133 -4.49 10.42 -2.57
CA TYR A 133 -3.87 11.22 -1.53
C TYR A 133 -4.93 11.70 -0.54
N ALA A 134 -4.74 11.36 0.72
CA ALA A 134 -5.49 11.90 1.85
C ALA A 134 -4.65 13.04 2.45
N PRO A 135 -5.08 14.29 2.32
CA PRO A 135 -4.34 15.46 2.79
C PRO A 135 -4.25 15.50 4.33
#